data_2ae079107cebbccc3f2c6a7534d22881
#
_entry.id   2ae079107cebbccc3f2c6a7534d22881
#
_cell.length_a   1.000
_cell.length_b   1.000
_cell.length_c   1.000
_cell.angle_alpha   90.00
_cell.angle_beta   90.00
_cell.angle_gamma   90.00
#
_symmetry.space_group_name_H-M   'P 1'
#
loop_
_entity.id
_entity.type
_entity.pdbx_description
1 polymer ?
#
loop_
_entity_poly.entity_id
_entity_poly.type
_entity_poly.pdbx_seq_one_letter_code
_entity_poly.pdbx_strand_id
1 'polypeptide(L)'
;FQTADKLINLSAVGDRLFERFCNAVGAEKLLTDSRFCDDESRLKNRDELNEIISKILIEETSQYWIDELNKVGVPCGPVNNIAQMFDDEQVKHLNMTRKVKHHRLGELDVVRQPVNFSEYGQPKELKYAAPDLGQHNEEILREFGFDDEFIKDLVEKNVV
;
A
#
# COMPACT_ATOMS: atom_id res chain seq x y z
N PHE A 1 5.64 6.81 -12.43
CA PHE A 1 5.62 7.30 -13.81
C PHE A 1 4.23 7.18 -14.39
N GLN A 2 3.84 8.15 -15.23
CA GLN A 2 2.60 8.11 -16.00
C GLN A 2 2.82 7.26 -17.27
N THR A 3 1.89 6.37 -17.55
CA THR A 3 1.78 5.61 -18.79
C THR A 3 0.60 6.15 -19.64
N ALA A 4 0.29 5.53 -20.75
CA ALA A 4 -0.82 5.96 -21.60
C ALA A 4 -2.18 6.02 -20.87
N ASP A 5 -2.39 5.20 -19.85
CA ASP A 5 -3.67 5.07 -19.14
C ASP A 5 -3.60 5.32 -17.63
N LYS A 6 -2.53 4.90 -16.94
CA LYS A 6 -2.44 4.93 -15.48
C LYS A 6 -1.03 5.22 -14.99
N LEU A 7 -0.91 5.42 -13.68
CA LEU A 7 0.39 5.50 -13.00
C LEU A 7 0.92 4.10 -12.70
N ILE A 8 2.22 3.91 -12.92
CA ILE A 8 2.98 2.74 -12.47
C ILE A 8 4.10 3.16 -11.53
N ASN A 9 4.49 2.22 -10.67
CA ASN A 9 5.71 2.29 -9.88
C ASN A 9 6.68 1.25 -10.44
N LEU A 10 7.94 1.64 -10.65
CA LEU A 10 9.00 0.74 -11.09
C LEU A 10 10.27 0.97 -10.28
N SER A 11 11.08 -0.08 -10.15
CA SER A 11 12.36 -0.03 -9.46
C SER A 11 13.46 -0.61 -10.33
N ALA A 12 14.25 0.27 -10.94
CA ALA A 12 15.43 -0.08 -11.74
C ALA A 12 16.73 0.40 -11.06
N VAL A 13 16.84 0.16 -9.75
CA VAL A 13 17.98 0.60 -8.92
C VAL A 13 19.15 -0.35 -9.10
N GLY A 14 20.36 0.22 -9.19
CA GLY A 14 21.59 -0.51 -9.46
C GLY A 14 21.80 -0.81 -10.94
N ASP A 15 23.06 -0.95 -11.34
CA ASP A 15 23.45 -1.06 -12.76
C ASP A 15 22.78 -2.23 -13.48
N ARG A 16 22.66 -3.37 -12.81
CA ARG A 16 22.10 -4.59 -13.40
C ARG A 16 20.59 -4.47 -13.70
N LEU A 17 19.81 -3.84 -12.81
CA LEU A 17 18.38 -3.64 -13.05
C LEU A 17 18.16 -2.52 -14.06
N PHE A 18 18.98 -1.48 -14.01
CA PHE A 18 18.94 -0.39 -14.99
C PHE A 18 19.26 -0.89 -16.41
N GLU A 19 20.27 -1.77 -16.56
CA GLU A 19 20.57 -2.41 -17.83
C GLU A 19 19.37 -3.21 -18.37
N ARG A 20 18.75 -4.03 -17.53
CA ARG A 20 17.55 -4.80 -17.93
C ARG A 20 16.39 -3.90 -18.33
N PHE A 21 16.19 -2.82 -17.58
CA PHE A 21 15.19 -1.83 -17.90
C PHE A 21 15.45 -1.19 -19.25
N CYS A 22 16.65 -0.64 -19.48
CA CYS A 22 17.00 0.00 -20.73
C CYS A 22 16.82 -0.92 -21.95
N ASN A 23 17.23 -2.18 -21.82
CA ASN A 23 17.05 -3.18 -22.88
C ASN A 23 15.57 -3.49 -23.14
N ALA A 24 14.74 -3.54 -22.10
CA ALA A 24 13.32 -3.84 -22.24
C ALA A 24 12.51 -2.69 -22.87
N VAL A 25 12.94 -1.44 -22.62
CA VAL A 25 12.23 -0.26 -23.15
C VAL A 25 12.89 0.32 -24.42
N GLY A 26 13.91 -0.33 -24.98
CA GLY A 26 14.62 0.14 -26.18
C GLY A 26 15.44 1.43 -25.96
N ALA A 27 15.98 1.59 -24.74
CA ALA A 27 16.73 2.78 -24.34
C ALA A 27 18.22 2.48 -24.04
N GLU A 28 18.83 1.55 -24.75
CA GLU A 28 20.21 1.07 -24.52
C GLU A 28 21.24 2.19 -24.58
N LYS A 29 20.95 3.27 -25.29
CA LYS A 29 21.81 4.45 -25.37
C LYS A 29 22.07 5.10 -24.01
N LEU A 30 21.16 4.95 -23.05
CA LEU A 30 21.31 5.47 -21.70
C LEU A 30 22.46 4.77 -20.95
N LEU A 31 22.79 3.53 -21.29
CA LEU A 31 23.84 2.74 -20.64
C LEU A 31 25.26 3.29 -20.93
N THR A 32 25.43 3.96 -22.05
CA THR A 32 26.70 4.55 -22.47
C THR A 32 26.77 6.06 -22.33
N ASP A 33 25.66 6.68 -21.94
CA ASP A 33 25.61 8.12 -21.68
C ASP A 33 26.28 8.42 -20.33
N SER A 34 27.28 9.31 -20.34
CA SER A 34 28.04 9.66 -19.14
C SER A 34 27.21 10.25 -18.00
N ARG A 35 26.01 10.73 -18.30
CA ARG A 35 25.05 11.23 -17.29
C ARG A 35 24.34 10.11 -16.54
N PHE A 36 24.30 8.87 -17.09
CA PHE A 36 23.46 7.78 -16.58
C PHE A 36 24.19 6.44 -16.47
N CYS A 37 25.48 6.36 -16.81
CA CYS A 37 26.24 5.12 -16.91
C CYS A 37 26.47 4.39 -15.57
N ASP A 38 26.31 5.07 -14.45
CA ASP A 38 26.43 4.51 -13.10
C ASP A 38 25.42 5.13 -12.14
N ASP A 39 25.25 4.51 -10.96
CA ASP A 39 24.27 4.93 -9.96
C ASP A 39 24.48 6.38 -9.48
N GLU A 40 25.71 6.82 -9.28
CA GLU A 40 26.02 8.16 -8.82
C GLU A 40 25.62 9.21 -9.87
N SER A 41 25.98 8.95 -11.11
CA SER A 41 25.63 9.80 -12.26
C SER A 41 24.12 9.87 -12.47
N ARG A 42 23.40 8.75 -12.35
CA ARG A 42 21.92 8.70 -12.41
C ARG A 42 21.27 9.50 -11.29
N LEU A 43 21.77 9.39 -10.07
CA LEU A 43 21.27 10.17 -8.94
C LEU A 43 21.47 11.67 -9.17
N LYS A 44 22.63 12.07 -9.66
CA LYS A 44 22.95 13.48 -9.94
C LYS A 44 22.08 14.06 -11.05
N ASN A 45 21.77 13.28 -12.07
CA ASN A 45 20.99 13.69 -13.23
C ASN A 45 19.55 13.10 -13.22
N ARG A 46 19.01 12.86 -12.02
CA ARG A 46 17.75 12.14 -11.81
C ARG A 46 16.57 12.77 -12.55
N ASP A 47 16.45 14.07 -12.51
CA ASP A 47 15.31 14.76 -13.09
C ASP A 47 15.31 14.61 -14.62
N GLU A 48 16.47 14.76 -15.26
CA GLU A 48 16.61 14.56 -16.69
C GLU A 48 16.36 13.11 -17.09
N LEU A 49 16.87 12.15 -16.32
CA LEU A 49 16.60 10.73 -16.54
C LEU A 49 15.10 10.42 -16.44
N ASN A 50 14.42 10.97 -15.43
CA ASN A 50 12.97 10.80 -15.24
C ASN A 50 12.16 11.38 -16.39
N GLU A 51 12.58 12.51 -16.96
CA GLU A 51 11.93 13.09 -18.15
C GLU A 51 12.07 12.17 -19.38
N ILE A 52 13.25 11.58 -19.57
CA ILE A 52 13.48 10.64 -20.69
C ILE A 52 12.61 9.39 -20.49
N ILE A 53 12.64 8.79 -19.30
CA ILE A 53 11.83 7.60 -18.98
C ILE A 53 10.33 7.90 -19.14
N SER A 54 9.88 9.05 -18.69
CA SER A 54 8.46 9.43 -18.81
C SER A 54 7.99 9.51 -20.25
N LYS A 55 8.84 10.00 -21.16
CA LYS A 55 8.54 10.05 -22.61
C LYS A 55 8.43 8.67 -23.25
N ILE A 56 9.13 7.69 -22.72
CA ILE A 56 9.07 6.31 -23.19
C ILE A 56 7.80 5.64 -22.63
N LEU A 57 7.58 5.76 -21.34
CA LEU A 57 6.51 5.02 -20.67
C LEU A 57 5.11 5.50 -21.03
N ILE A 58 4.95 6.73 -21.50
CA ILE A 58 3.65 7.27 -21.94
C ILE A 58 3.13 6.63 -23.23
N GLU A 59 3.98 5.96 -24.01
CA GLU A 59 3.63 5.41 -25.32
C GLU A 59 2.78 4.13 -25.23
N GLU A 60 2.85 3.40 -24.09
CA GLU A 60 2.12 2.15 -23.91
C GLU A 60 1.30 2.15 -22.61
N THR A 61 0.41 1.16 -22.47
CA THR A 61 -0.44 1.01 -21.30
C THR A 61 0.33 0.53 -20.06
N SER A 62 -0.23 0.81 -18.89
CA SER A 62 0.32 0.34 -17.61
C SER A 62 0.48 -1.18 -17.58
N GLN A 63 -0.50 -1.94 -18.06
CA GLN A 63 -0.45 -3.40 -18.08
C GLN A 63 0.65 -3.91 -19.00
N TYR A 64 0.84 -3.30 -20.19
CA TYR A 64 1.94 -3.64 -21.09
C TYR A 64 3.30 -3.51 -20.38
N TRP A 65 3.57 -2.35 -19.77
CA TRP A 65 4.85 -2.14 -19.06
C TRP A 65 5.04 -3.05 -17.86
N ILE A 66 3.99 -3.31 -17.09
CA ILE A 66 4.03 -4.23 -15.95
C ILE A 66 4.45 -5.63 -16.42
N ASP A 67 3.84 -6.12 -17.49
CA ASP A 67 4.12 -7.45 -18.02
C ASP A 67 5.54 -7.53 -18.60
N GLU A 68 5.95 -6.58 -19.44
CA GLU A 68 7.25 -6.60 -20.08
C GLU A 68 8.41 -6.42 -19.08
N LEU A 69 8.28 -5.50 -18.13
CA LEU A 69 9.34 -5.24 -17.15
C LEU A 69 9.47 -6.39 -16.15
N ASN A 70 8.37 -6.96 -15.68
CA ASN A 70 8.42 -8.11 -14.78
C ASN A 70 8.99 -9.38 -15.44
N LYS A 71 8.76 -9.61 -16.74
CA LYS A 71 9.40 -10.71 -17.49
C LYS A 71 10.91 -10.68 -17.43
N VAL A 72 11.50 -9.50 -17.46
CA VAL A 72 12.96 -9.31 -17.38
C VAL A 72 13.48 -9.12 -15.96
N GLY A 73 12.57 -9.24 -14.97
CA GLY A 73 12.90 -9.14 -13.56
C GLY A 73 13.16 -7.70 -13.07
N VAL A 74 12.60 -6.70 -13.72
CA VAL A 74 12.53 -5.31 -13.25
C VAL A 74 11.21 -5.16 -12.50
N PRO A 75 11.23 -4.95 -11.16
CA PRO A 75 10.00 -4.83 -10.39
C PRO A 75 9.15 -3.65 -10.86
N CYS A 76 7.93 -3.94 -11.28
CA CYS A 76 6.96 -2.96 -11.75
C CYS A 76 5.56 -3.35 -11.29
N GLY A 77 4.76 -2.36 -10.92
CA GLY A 77 3.37 -2.59 -10.50
C GLY A 77 2.50 -1.34 -10.63
N PRO A 78 1.17 -1.50 -10.57
CA PRO A 78 0.24 -0.39 -10.68
C PRO A 78 0.25 0.48 -9.40
N VAL A 79 -0.05 1.77 -9.56
CA VAL A 79 -0.40 2.65 -8.44
C VAL A 79 -1.91 2.61 -8.27
N ASN A 80 -2.37 1.83 -7.30
CA ASN A 80 -3.78 1.61 -7.03
C ASN A 80 -4.36 2.67 -6.10
N ASN A 81 -5.60 3.07 -6.34
CA ASN A 81 -6.41 3.74 -5.33
C ASN A 81 -6.98 2.71 -4.34
N ILE A 82 -7.64 3.18 -3.27
CA ILE A 82 -8.17 2.30 -2.22
C ILE A 82 -9.15 1.26 -2.76
N ALA A 83 -10.07 1.63 -3.65
CA ALA A 83 -11.03 0.69 -4.23
C ALA A 83 -10.32 -0.39 -5.07
N GLN A 84 -9.35 0.00 -5.90
CA GLN A 84 -8.54 -0.92 -6.70
C GLN A 84 -7.70 -1.85 -5.83
N MET A 85 -7.18 -1.37 -4.69
CA MET A 85 -6.46 -2.22 -3.73
C MET A 85 -7.37 -3.31 -3.15
N PHE A 86 -8.62 -2.98 -2.78
CA PHE A 86 -9.59 -3.98 -2.30
C PHE A 86 -10.00 -4.98 -3.39
N ASP A 87 -9.94 -4.58 -4.66
CA ASP A 87 -10.26 -5.43 -5.81
C ASP A 87 -9.07 -6.27 -6.32
N ASP A 88 -7.86 -5.99 -5.86
CA ASP A 88 -6.63 -6.69 -6.26
C ASP A 88 -6.70 -8.19 -5.94
N GLU A 89 -6.32 -9.04 -6.89
CA GLU A 89 -6.38 -10.49 -6.77
C GLU A 89 -5.48 -11.02 -5.66
N GLN A 90 -4.30 -10.44 -5.46
CA GLN A 90 -3.37 -10.84 -4.39
C GLN A 90 -3.92 -10.46 -3.01
N VAL A 91 -4.53 -9.29 -2.88
CA VAL A 91 -5.19 -8.83 -1.66
C VAL A 91 -6.34 -9.77 -1.29
N LYS A 92 -7.14 -10.18 -2.29
CA LYS A 92 -8.22 -11.16 -2.12
C LYS A 92 -7.69 -12.56 -1.78
N HIS A 93 -6.67 -13.04 -2.49
CA HIS A 93 -6.03 -14.34 -2.23
C HIS A 93 -5.47 -14.43 -0.81
N LEU A 94 -4.80 -13.39 -0.35
CA LEU A 94 -4.25 -13.31 1.00
C LEU A 94 -5.33 -13.06 2.07
N ASN A 95 -6.57 -12.86 1.69
CA ASN A 95 -7.64 -12.48 2.59
C ASN A 95 -7.26 -11.28 3.48
N MET A 96 -6.70 -10.22 2.87
CA MET A 96 -6.22 -9.04 3.59
C MET A 96 -7.34 -8.14 4.11
N THR A 97 -8.58 -8.43 3.76
CA THR A 97 -9.75 -7.70 4.25
C THR A 97 -10.55 -8.52 5.24
N ARG A 98 -11.18 -7.85 6.18
CA ARG A 98 -12.09 -8.45 7.18
C ARG A 98 -13.30 -7.57 7.37
N LYS A 99 -14.45 -8.23 7.50
CA LYS A 99 -15.67 -7.56 7.86
C LYS A 99 -15.70 -7.26 9.34
N VAL A 100 -16.23 -6.08 9.68
CA VAL A 100 -16.47 -5.66 11.06
C VAL A 100 -17.76 -4.87 11.11
N LYS A 101 -18.53 -5.06 12.19
CA LYS A 101 -19.79 -4.34 12.39
C LYS A 101 -19.54 -3.08 13.22
N HIS A 102 -19.67 -1.93 12.58
CA HIS A 102 -19.62 -0.65 13.26
C HIS A 102 -21.05 -0.25 13.70
N HIS A 103 -21.19 0.28 14.91
CA HIS A 103 -22.51 0.57 15.50
C HIS A 103 -23.31 1.67 14.74
N ARG A 104 -22.61 2.64 14.10
CA ARG A 104 -23.25 3.69 13.30
C ARG A 104 -23.19 3.45 11.79
N LEU A 105 -22.08 2.91 11.31
CA LEU A 105 -21.80 2.80 9.86
C LEU A 105 -22.21 1.46 9.26
N GLY A 106 -22.68 0.51 10.09
CA GLY A 106 -23.03 -0.82 9.63
C GLY A 106 -21.81 -1.71 9.37
N GLU A 107 -21.88 -2.56 8.35
CA GLU A 107 -20.79 -3.45 7.99
C GLU A 107 -19.72 -2.70 7.20
N LEU A 108 -18.47 -2.83 7.63
CA LEU A 108 -17.29 -2.22 7.00
C LEU A 108 -16.28 -3.31 6.63
N ASP A 109 -15.60 -3.10 5.50
CA ASP A 109 -14.41 -3.85 5.16
C ASP A 109 -13.16 -3.09 5.65
N VAL A 110 -12.35 -3.76 6.46
CA VAL A 110 -11.12 -3.18 7.01
C VAL A 110 -9.92 -4.06 6.70
N VAL A 111 -8.74 -3.47 6.60
CA VAL A 111 -7.50 -4.20 6.38
C VAL A 111 -7.12 -4.93 7.66
N ARG A 112 -6.86 -6.23 7.54
CA ARG A 112 -6.39 -7.05 8.67
C ARG A 112 -4.90 -6.86 8.92
N GLN A 113 -4.46 -7.29 10.09
CA GLN A 113 -3.04 -7.44 10.40
C GLN A 113 -2.37 -8.42 9.42
N PRO A 114 -1.20 -8.08 8.82
CA PRO A 114 -0.53 -8.95 7.84
C PRO A 114 0.18 -10.16 8.48
N VAL A 115 0.43 -10.13 9.79
CA VAL A 115 1.13 -11.19 10.51
C VAL A 115 0.22 -12.41 10.67
N ASN A 116 0.74 -13.59 10.33
CA ASN A 116 0.10 -14.88 10.58
C ASN A 116 0.88 -15.62 11.68
N PHE A 117 0.18 -16.10 12.68
CA PHE A 117 0.75 -16.95 13.73
C PHE A 117 0.45 -18.40 13.43
N SER A 118 1.44 -19.29 13.52
CA SER A 118 1.29 -20.72 13.24
C SER A 118 0.39 -21.42 14.25
N GLU A 119 0.40 -20.98 15.50
CA GLU A 119 -0.37 -21.58 16.59
C GLU A 119 -1.77 -20.98 16.76
N TYR A 120 -1.95 -19.73 16.33
CA TYR A 120 -3.21 -19.02 16.45
C TYR A 120 -3.74 -18.72 15.06
N GLY A 121 -4.84 -19.37 14.69
CA GLY A 121 -5.50 -19.09 13.43
C GLY A 121 -5.89 -17.58 13.33
N GLN A 122 -5.92 -17.06 12.11
CA GLN A 122 -6.47 -15.73 11.89
C GLN A 122 -7.96 -15.70 12.23
N PRO A 123 -8.43 -14.72 13.01
CA PRO A 123 -9.86 -14.59 13.27
C PRO A 123 -10.60 -14.34 11.95
N LYS A 124 -11.73 -15.02 11.75
CA LYS A 124 -12.56 -14.84 10.55
C LYS A 124 -13.20 -13.46 10.50
N GLU A 125 -13.55 -12.94 11.67
CA GLU A 125 -14.18 -11.64 11.85
C GLU A 125 -13.42 -10.87 12.93
N LEU A 126 -13.43 -9.55 12.83
CA LEU A 126 -12.89 -8.70 13.89
C LEU A 126 -13.98 -8.49 14.95
N LYS A 127 -13.59 -8.65 16.22
CA LYS A 127 -14.51 -8.51 17.36
C LYS A 127 -15.03 -7.09 17.51
N TYR A 128 -14.16 -6.11 17.26
CA TYR A 128 -14.47 -4.70 17.45
C TYR A 128 -14.13 -3.89 16.20
N ALA A 129 -14.98 -2.95 15.85
CA ALA A 129 -14.67 -1.87 14.92
C ALA A 129 -13.84 -0.79 15.62
N ALA A 130 -13.38 0.21 14.86
CA ALA A 130 -12.81 1.41 15.45
C ALA A 130 -13.87 2.08 16.35
N PRO A 131 -13.60 2.32 17.65
CA PRO A 131 -14.59 2.89 18.55
C PRO A 131 -14.76 4.40 18.34
N ASP A 132 -15.94 4.89 18.68
CA ASP A 132 -16.12 6.32 18.93
C ASP A 132 -15.41 6.72 20.24
N LEU A 133 -15.10 8.01 20.37
CA LEU A 133 -14.49 8.53 21.59
C LEU A 133 -15.38 8.21 22.80
N GLY A 134 -14.82 7.57 23.82
CA GLY A 134 -15.51 7.18 25.03
C GLY A 134 -16.47 5.99 24.92
N GLN A 135 -16.61 5.36 23.75
CA GLN A 135 -17.59 4.28 23.51
C GLN A 135 -17.53 3.14 24.53
N HIS A 136 -16.36 2.83 25.05
CA HIS A 136 -16.15 1.72 25.98
C HIS A 136 -15.80 2.16 27.41
N ASN A 137 -15.93 3.45 27.75
CA ASN A 137 -15.53 3.98 29.05
C ASN A 137 -16.22 3.24 30.20
N GLU A 138 -17.56 3.10 30.14
CA GLU A 138 -18.31 2.41 31.17
C GLU A 138 -17.97 0.92 31.28
N GLU A 139 -17.85 0.23 30.13
CA GLU A 139 -17.49 -1.20 30.07
C GLU A 139 -16.14 -1.42 30.75
N ILE A 140 -15.14 -0.62 30.38
CA ILE A 140 -13.77 -0.73 30.90
C ILE A 140 -13.76 -0.42 32.42
N LEU A 141 -14.42 0.65 32.85
CA LEU A 141 -14.46 1.00 34.28
C LEU A 141 -15.11 -0.09 35.11
N ARG A 142 -16.20 -0.74 34.63
CA ARG A 142 -16.80 -1.89 35.30
C ARG A 142 -15.86 -3.10 35.34
N GLU A 143 -15.11 -3.40 34.30
CA GLU A 143 -14.10 -4.47 34.32
C GLU A 143 -13.03 -4.23 35.39
N PHE A 144 -12.68 -2.97 35.67
CA PHE A 144 -11.75 -2.59 36.75
C PHE A 144 -12.39 -2.50 38.12
N GLY A 145 -13.68 -2.84 38.26
CA GLY A 145 -14.37 -2.96 39.53
C GLY A 145 -15.00 -1.66 40.08
N PHE A 146 -15.10 -0.62 39.24
CA PHE A 146 -15.81 0.59 39.61
C PHE A 146 -17.33 0.34 39.53
N ASP A 147 -18.07 0.86 40.51
CA ASP A 147 -19.54 0.78 40.54
C ASP A 147 -20.21 1.85 39.65
N ASP A 148 -21.49 1.62 39.38
CA ASP A 148 -22.26 2.49 38.49
C ASP A 148 -22.42 3.92 39.03
N GLU A 149 -22.45 4.11 40.36
CA GLU A 149 -22.54 5.42 40.99
C GLU A 149 -21.30 6.25 40.76
N PHE A 150 -20.13 5.64 40.94
CA PHE A 150 -18.85 6.27 40.68
C PHE A 150 -18.66 6.59 39.19
N ILE A 151 -19.03 5.67 38.29
CA ILE A 151 -18.95 5.88 36.84
C ILE A 151 -19.83 7.07 36.42
N LYS A 152 -21.04 7.14 36.94
CA LYS A 152 -21.96 8.26 36.68
C LYS A 152 -21.38 9.60 37.15
N ASP A 153 -20.79 9.65 38.33
CA ASP A 153 -20.10 10.85 38.85
C ASP A 153 -18.96 11.32 37.92
N LEU A 154 -18.17 10.38 37.37
CA LEU A 154 -17.11 10.70 36.39
C LEU A 154 -17.68 11.30 35.11
N VAL A 155 -18.76 10.76 34.58
CA VAL A 155 -19.45 11.28 33.38
C VAL A 155 -19.99 12.68 33.63
N GLU A 156 -20.71 12.89 34.77
CA GLU A 156 -21.26 14.20 35.14
C GLU A 156 -20.19 15.28 35.30
N LYS A 157 -19.01 14.90 35.74
CA LYS A 157 -17.84 15.80 35.89
C LYS A 157 -17.04 15.95 34.60
N ASN A 158 -17.44 15.33 33.49
CA ASN A 158 -16.68 15.29 32.21
C ASN A 158 -15.22 14.80 32.36
N VAL A 159 -15.01 13.82 33.21
CA VAL A 159 -13.70 13.17 33.38
C VAL A 159 -13.51 12.07 32.34
N VAL A 160 -14.59 11.39 31.98
CA VAL A 160 -14.66 10.31 31.00
C VAL A 160 -15.84 10.48 30.06
#